data_26e9d44018bd26be778ae8b0b1ecb94f
#
_entry.id   26e9d44018bd26be778ae8b0b1ecb94f
#
_cell.length_a   1.000
_cell.length_b   1.000
_cell.length_c   1.000
_cell.angle_alpha   90.00
_cell.angle_beta   90.00
_cell.angle_gamma   90.00
#
_symmetry.space_group_name_H-M   'P 1'
#
loop_
_entity.id
_entity.type
_entity.pdbx_description
1 polymer ?
#
loop_
_entity_poly.entity_id
_entity_poly.type
_entity_poly.pdbx_seq_one_letter_code
_entity_poly.pdbx_strand_id
1 'polypeptide(L)' 'MAEVQIQDGIIRILELDIQDQKAAAALAEYPQARWAEITRRALKIGLGYMKGGARD' A
#
# COMPACT_ATOMS: atom_id res chain seq x y z
N MET A 1 14.00 9.15 4.59
CA MET A 1 14.20 7.75 4.83
C MET A 1 12.87 7.07 5.17
N ALA A 2 12.61 5.97 4.55
CA ALA A 2 11.34 5.28 4.76
C ALA A 2 11.31 4.59 6.11
N GLU A 3 10.15 4.58 6.71
CA GLU A 3 9.97 3.95 8.01
C GLU A 3 8.60 3.34 8.11
N VAL A 4 8.54 2.10 8.52
CA VAL A 4 7.26 1.40 8.70
C VAL A 4 7.19 0.94 10.15
N GLN A 5 6.12 1.33 10.82
CA GLN A 5 5.91 1.01 12.22
C GLN A 5 4.64 0.20 12.39
N ILE A 6 4.67 -0.76 13.29
CA ILE A 6 3.50 -1.58 13.59
C ILE A 6 3.24 -1.54 15.06
N GLN A 7 2.03 -1.18 15.44
CA GLN A 7 1.64 -1.11 16.85
C GLN A 7 0.13 -1.23 16.98
N ASP A 8 -0.30 -2.15 17.83
CA ASP A 8 -1.72 -2.32 18.13
C ASP A 8 -2.59 -2.50 16.88
N GLY A 9 -2.10 -3.29 15.93
CA GLY A 9 -2.86 -3.55 14.72
C GLY A 9 -2.86 -2.40 13.73
N ILE A 10 -2.01 -1.41 13.96
CA ILE A 10 -1.93 -0.26 13.07
C ILE A 10 -0.59 -0.25 12.37
N ILE A 11 -0.63 -0.10 11.05
CA ILE A 11 0.57 0.06 10.26
C ILE A 11 0.71 1.53 9.91
N ARG A 12 1.81 2.12 10.36
CA ARG A 12 2.10 3.52 10.05
C ARG A 12 3.28 3.59 9.12
N ILE A 13 3.07 4.21 7.98
CA ILE A 13 4.10 4.32 6.97
C ILE A 13 4.50 5.77 6.83
N LEU A 14 5.81 6.04 7.00
CA LEU A 14 6.34 7.39 6.94
C LEU A 14 7.35 7.47 5.81
N GLU A 15 7.12 8.41 4.89
CA GLU A 15 8.07 8.70 3.83
C GLU A 15 8.54 7.45 3.09
N LEU A 16 7.58 6.64 2.68
CA LEU A 16 7.90 5.42 1.94
C LEU A 16 7.74 5.66 0.45
N ASP A 17 8.82 5.44 -0.28
CA ASP A 17 8.79 5.54 -1.73
C ASP A 17 8.70 4.16 -2.34
N ILE A 18 7.73 3.96 -3.20
CA ILE A 18 7.56 2.68 -3.86
C ILE A 18 7.83 2.85 -5.34
N GLN A 19 8.84 2.16 -5.83
CA GLN A 19 9.21 2.25 -7.24
C GLN A 19 8.51 1.18 -8.04
N ASP A 20 7.43 1.54 -8.71
CA ASP A 20 6.68 0.62 -9.53
C ASP A 20 5.87 1.43 -10.52
N GLN A 21 6.35 1.44 -11.77
CA GLN A 21 5.72 2.26 -12.79
C GLN A 21 4.27 1.87 -13.07
N LYS A 22 3.98 0.59 -13.06
CA LYS A 22 2.62 0.13 -13.32
C LYS A 22 1.68 0.55 -12.20
N ALA A 23 2.12 0.37 -10.96
CA ALA A 23 1.30 0.75 -9.82
C ALA A 23 1.08 2.25 -9.79
N ALA A 24 2.11 3.01 -10.10
CA ALA A 24 1.99 4.47 -10.10
C ALA A 24 1.02 4.92 -11.18
N ALA A 25 1.09 4.31 -12.36
CA ALA A 25 0.19 4.67 -13.43
C ALA A 25 -1.25 4.32 -13.09
N ALA A 26 -1.46 3.19 -12.46
CA ALA A 26 -2.81 2.79 -12.06
C ALA A 26 -3.38 3.75 -11.03
N LEU A 27 -2.57 4.12 -10.05
CA LEU A 27 -3.03 5.04 -9.02
C LEU A 27 -3.32 6.42 -9.58
N ALA A 28 -2.52 6.84 -10.56
CA ALA A 28 -2.69 8.16 -11.13
C ALA A 28 -4.02 8.32 -11.86
N GLU A 29 -4.69 7.22 -12.20
CA GLU A 29 -5.99 7.31 -12.84
C GLU A 29 -7.10 7.69 -11.89
N TYR A 30 -6.84 7.68 -10.60
CA TYR A 30 -7.83 8.06 -9.60
C TYR A 30 -7.63 9.51 -9.18
N PRO A 31 -8.68 10.16 -8.69
CA PRO A 31 -8.53 11.51 -8.15
C PRO A 31 -7.52 11.53 -7.02
N GLN A 32 -6.71 12.56 -7.00
CA GLN A 32 -5.66 12.65 -5.98
C GLN A 32 -6.23 12.55 -4.56
N ALA A 33 -7.41 13.07 -4.36
CA ALA A 33 -8.03 13.06 -3.03
C ALA A 33 -8.27 11.63 -2.53
N ARG A 34 -8.29 10.65 -3.44
CA ARG A 34 -8.55 9.28 -3.04
C ARG A 34 -7.30 8.42 -2.98
N TRP A 35 -6.16 9.00 -3.28
CA TRP A 35 -4.93 8.21 -3.34
C TRP A 35 -4.62 7.51 -2.02
N ALA A 36 -4.76 8.21 -0.90
CA ALA A 36 -4.46 7.61 0.39
C ALA A 36 -5.40 6.45 0.71
N GLU A 37 -6.68 6.63 0.39
CA GLU A 37 -7.67 5.60 0.64
C GLU A 37 -7.39 4.35 -0.20
N ILE A 38 -7.10 4.56 -1.47
CA ILE A 38 -6.86 3.45 -2.38
C ILE A 38 -5.57 2.72 -2.01
N THR A 39 -4.54 3.47 -1.64
CA THR A 39 -3.29 2.87 -1.20
C THR A 39 -3.49 2.03 0.04
N ARG A 40 -4.27 2.54 0.99
CA ARG A 40 -4.56 1.80 2.21
C ARG A 40 -5.28 0.49 1.91
N ARG A 41 -6.25 0.54 1.02
CA ARG A 41 -6.99 -0.65 0.63
C ARG A 41 -6.08 -1.65 -0.09
N ALA A 42 -5.24 -1.16 -0.98
CA ALA A 42 -4.33 -2.02 -1.72
C ALA A 42 -3.37 -2.75 -0.78
N LEU A 43 -2.89 -2.05 0.24
CA LEU A 43 -2.00 -2.66 1.21
C LEU A 43 -2.70 -3.78 1.97
N LYS A 44 -3.93 -3.54 2.39
CA LYS A 44 -4.67 -4.55 3.13
C LYS A 44 -4.90 -5.78 2.28
N ILE A 45 -5.30 -5.58 1.03
CA ILE A 45 -5.55 -6.69 0.14
C ILE A 45 -4.25 -7.42 -0.19
N GLY A 46 -3.20 -6.67 -0.49
CA GLY A 46 -1.93 -7.26 -0.86
C GLY A 46 -1.32 -8.09 0.25
N LEU A 47 -1.33 -7.55 1.46
CA LEU A 47 -0.77 -8.28 2.58
C LEU A 47 -1.59 -9.52 2.91
N GLY A 48 -2.90 -9.41 2.81
CA GLY A 48 -3.76 -10.54 3.03
C GLY A 48 -3.52 -11.64 2.01
N TYR A 49 -3.36 -11.23 0.76
CA TYR A 49 -3.09 -12.18 -0.31
C TYR A 49 -1.76 -12.89 -0.09
N MET A 50 -0.73 -12.14 0.24
CA MET A 50 0.59 -12.72 0.43
C MET A 50 0.60 -13.71 1.58
N LYS A 51 -0.07 -13.38 2.65
CA LYS A 51 -0.05 -14.24 3.81
C LYS A 51 -0.95 -15.45 3.64
N GLY A 52 -2.12 -15.25 3.11
CA GLY A 52 -3.11 -16.31 3.13
C GLY A 52 -3.15 -17.15 1.90
N GLY A 53 -3.02 -16.57 0.75
CA GLY A 53 -3.28 -17.33 -0.43
C GLY A 53 -2.18 -17.41 -1.42
N ALA A 54 -1.24 -16.58 -1.23
CA ALA A 54 -0.26 -16.49 -2.27
C ALA A 54 0.55 -17.71 -2.34
N ARG A 55 0.37 -18.57 -2.18
CA ARG A 55 1.04 -19.50 -2.26
C ARG A 55 1.68 -19.62 -3.30
N ASP A 56 2.11 -19.26 -3.78
CA ASP A 56 2.63 -19.29 -4.76
C ASP A 56 3.45 -19.48 -4.84
#